data_8e9d77813cb0e7c40b0646428a262e07
#
_entry.id   8e9d77813cb0e7c40b0646428a262e07
#
_cell.length_a   1.000
_cell.length_b   1.000
_cell.length_c   1.000
_cell.angle_alpha   90.00
_cell.angle_beta   90.00
_cell.angle_gamma   90.00
#
_symmetry.space_group_name_H-M   'P 1'
#
loop_
_entity.id
_entity.type
_entity.pdbx_description
1 polymer ?
#
loop_
_entity_poly.entity_id
_entity_poly.type
_entity_poly.pdbx_seq_one_letter_code
_entity_poly.pdbx_strand_id
1 'polypeptide(L)'
;MKVLFDANVVLDVLLDREPHIDVAAKLFALVDNGRVEGSICATTATTIYYIAAKSFGRRRAHSQVHELLALFAVASVDRDVLDRALDLDFTDFEDAVLHEAARNAGAAAIVTRDGVDFANASVPIFDPQELLAAVAAVSE
;
A
#
# COMPACT_ATOMS: atom_id res chain seq x y z
N MET A 1 11.08 9.64 0.14
CA MET A 1 9.80 9.59 0.89
C MET A 1 9.37 8.13 1.03
N LYS A 2 9.13 7.71 2.27
CA LYS A 2 8.62 6.37 2.55
C LYS A 2 7.09 6.38 2.48
N VAL A 3 6.52 5.54 1.64
CA VAL A 3 5.06 5.48 1.44
C VAL A 3 4.60 4.03 1.54
N LEU A 4 3.58 3.80 2.36
CA LEU A 4 2.93 2.50 2.44
C LEU A 4 1.76 2.46 1.47
N PHE A 5 1.72 1.41 0.63
CA PHE A 5 0.70 1.23 -0.39
C PHE A 5 -0.41 0.32 0.12
N ASP A 6 -1.65 0.81 0.06
CA ASP A 6 -2.81 -0.01 0.34
C ASP A 6 -3.04 -1.03 -0.79
N ALA A 7 -3.71 -2.12 -0.47
CA ALA A 7 -3.95 -3.21 -1.41
C ALA A 7 -4.61 -2.77 -2.71
N ASN A 8 -5.56 -1.82 -2.65
CA ASN A 8 -6.29 -1.40 -3.85
C ASN A 8 -5.36 -0.81 -4.91
N VAL A 9 -4.35 -0.04 -4.51
CA VAL A 9 -3.40 0.57 -5.45
C VAL A 9 -2.50 -0.49 -6.09
N VAL A 10 -2.03 -1.44 -5.29
CA VAL A 10 -1.21 -2.56 -5.79
C VAL A 10 -2.02 -3.42 -6.75
N LEU A 11 -3.26 -3.75 -6.38
CA LEU A 11 -4.13 -4.59 -7.20
C LEU A 11 -4.55 -3.89 -8.49
N ASP A 12 -4.63 -2.57 -8.51
CA ASP A 12 -4.89 -1.84 -9.75
C ASP A 12 -3.84 -2.14 -10.81
N VAL A 13 -2.58 -2.33 -10.41
CA VAL A 13 -1.51 -2.73 -11.33
C VAL A 13 -1.60 -4.21 -11.67
N LEU A 14 -1.70 -5.08 -10.66
CA LEU A 14 -1.66 -6.53 -10.88
C LEU A 14 -2.86 -7.04 -11.68
N LEU A 15 -4.03 -6.43 -11.49
CA LEU A 15 -5.27 -6.82 -12.16
C LEU A 15 -5.61 -5.93 -13.37
N ASP A 16 -4.72 -5.01 -13.72
CA ASP A 16 -4.91 -4.13 -14.90
C ASP A 16 -6.25 -3.39 -14.83
N ARG A 17 -6.56 -2.76 -13.68
CA ARG A 17 -7.87 -2.16 -13.43
C ARG A 17 -7.98 -0.74 -13.97
N GLU A 18 -8.79 -0.56 -15.01
CA GLU A 18 -9.14 0.77 -15.54
C GLU A 18 -10.18 1.46 -14.64
N PRO A 19 -10.15 2.77 -14.50
CA PRO A 19 -9.18 3.74 -15.05
C PRO A 19 -7.95 3.95 -14.16
N HIS A 20 -7.76 3.16 -13.13
CA HIS A 20 -6.79 3.40 -12.06
C HIS A 20 -5.37 2.96 -12.41
N ILE A 21 -5.23 2.01 -13.33
CA ILE A 21 -3.93 1.41 -13.63
C ILE A 21 -2.87 2.41 -14.08
N ASP A 22 -3.23 3.42 -14.87
CA ASP A 22 -2.24 4.34 -15.42
C ASP A 22 -1.50 5.10 -14.30
N VAL A 23 -2.24 5.62 -13.34
CA VAL A 23 -1.64 6.35 -12.22
C VAL A 23 -0.88 5.40 -11.29
N ALA A 24 -1.47 4.25 -10.99
CA ALA A 24 -0.82 3.25 -10.12
C ALA A 24 0.49 2.73 -10.73
N ALA A 25 0.53 2.51 -12.04
CA ALA A 25 1.75 2.09 -12.74
C ALA A 25 2.84 3.17 -12.67
N LYS A 26 2.47 4.44 -12.76
CA LYS A 26 3.44 5.55 -12.59
C LYS A 26 4.02 5.55 -11.18
N LEU A 27 3.21 5.26 -10.17
CA LEU A 27 3.70 5.15 -8.78
C LEU A 27 4.65 3.98 -8.63
N PHE A 28 4.37 2.83 -9.26
CA PHE A 28 5.28 1.69 -9.26
C PHE A 28 6.62 2.05 -9.91
N ALA A 29 6.60 2.82 -10.99
CA ALA A 29 7.83 3.30 -11.64
C ALA A 29 8.66 4.18 -10.69
N LEU A 30 8.02 5.01 -9.87
CA LEU A 30 8.70 5.83 -8.87
C LEU A 30 9.33 4.98 -7.76
N VAL A 31 8.69 3.87 -7.40
CA VAL A 31 9.27 2.91 -6.45
C VAL A 31 10.47 2.21 -7.08
N ASP A 32 10.34 1.77 -8.33
CA ASP A 32 11.39 1.07 -9.06
C ASP A 32 12.64 1.93 -9.25
N ASN A 33 12.47 3.21 -9.52
CA ASN A 33 13.61 4.13 -9.74
C ASN A 33 14.17 4.75 -8.45
N GLY A 34 13.63 4.37 -7.29
CA GLY A 34 14.11 4.81 -5.98
C GLY A 34 13.65 6.19 -5.52
N ARG A 35 12.77 6.84 -6.26
CA ARG A 35 12.24 8.16 -5.86
C ARG A 35 11.21 8.06 -4.73
N VAL A 36 10.56 6.92 -4.62
CA VAL A 36 9.67 6.58 -3.52
C VAL A 36 10.17 5.28 -2.90
N GLU A 37 10.31 5.26 -1.57
CA GLU A 37 10.55 4.02 -0.85
C GLU A 37 9.19 3.38 -0.56
N GLY A 38 8.77 2.47 -1.41
CA GLY A 38 7.48 1.80 -1.29
C GLY A 38 7.50 0.67 -0.30
N SER A 39 6.46 0.55 0.50
CA SER A 39 6.24 -0.60 1.37
C SER A 39 4.79 -1.07 1.29
N ILE A 40 4.58 -2.31 1.67
CA ILE A 40 3.26 -2.91 1.85
C ILE A 40 3.18 -3.49 3.26
N CYS A 41 1.98 -3.50 3.82
CA CYS A 41 1.77 -4.12 5.12
C CYS A 41 1.84 -5.65 4.99
N ALA A 42 2.43 -6.34 5.98
CA ALA A 42 2.56 -7.80 5.95
C ALA A 42 1.21 -8.50 5.76
N THR A 43 0.15 -8.00 6.40
CA THR A 43 -1.20 -8.58 6.24
C THR A 43 -1.77 -8.31 4.85
N THR A 44 -1.43 -7.16 4.24
CA THR A 44 -1.85 -6.80 2.89
C THR A 44 -1.26 -7.76 1.86
N ALA A 45 -0.03 -8.23 2.05
CA ALA A 45 0.60 -9.17 1.12
C ALA A 45 -0.21 -10.46 0.95
N THR A 46 -0.78 -10.99 2.03
CA THR A 46 -1.62 -12.19 1.97
C THR A 46 -2.94 -11.92 1.25
N THR A 47 -3.55 -10.78 1.50
CA THR A 47 -4.78 -10.36 0.81
C THR A 47 -4.55 -10.24 -0.69
N ILE A 48 -3.44 -9.60 -1.09
CA ILE A 48 -3.06 -9.46 -2.51
C ILE A 48 -2.89 -10.83 -3.15
N TYR A 49 -2.19 -11.75 -2.48
CA TYR A 49 -1.99 -13.10 -3.00
C TYR A 49 -3.32 -13.80 -3.28
N TYR A 50 -4.24 -13.80 -2.32
CA TYR A 50 -5.52 -14.49 -2.47
C TYR A 50 -6.38 -13.90 -3.58
N ILE A 51 -6.40 -12.58 -3.72
CA ILE A 51 -7.16 -11.92 -4.79
C ILE A 51 -6.52 -12.24 -6.16
N ALA A 52 -5.20 -12.14 -6.27
CA ALA A 52 -4.49 -12.47 -7.51
C ALA A 52 -4.67 -13.95 -7.89
N ALA A 53 -4.62 -14.86 -6.91
CA ALA A 53 -4.82 -16.30 -7.14
C ALA A 53 -6.24 -16.60 -7.64
N LYS A 54 -7.23 -15.91 -7.11
CA LYS A 54 -8.61 -16.05 -7.54
C LYS A 54 -8.80 -15.58 -8.99
N SER A 55 -8.07 -14.54 -9.39
CA SER A 55 -8.17 -13.97 -10.74
C SER A 55 -7.35 -14.74 -11.78
N PHE A 56 -6.16 -15.22 -11.42
CA PHE A 56 -5.17 -15.76 -12.38
C PHE A 56 -4.66 -17.14 -12.06
N GLY A 57 -5.05 -17.73 -10.93
CA GLY A 57 -4.51 -19.00 -10.46
C GLY A 57 -3.26 -18.84 -9.60
N ARG A 58 -2.93 -19.90 -8.86
CA ARG A 58 -1.85 -19.90 -7.86
C ARG A 58 -0.46 -19.60 -8.45
N ARG A 59 -0.16 -20.18 -9.59
CA ARG A 59 1.19 -20.05 -10.20
C ARG A 59 1.50 -18.60 -10.53
N ARG A 60 0.55 -17.92 -11.17
CA ARG A 60 0.73 -16.51 -11.54
C ARG A 60 0.74 -15.61 -10.32
N ALA A 61 -0.15 -15.86 -9.35
CA ALA A 61 -0.18 -15.12 -8.10
C ALA A 61 1.14 -15.24 -7.34
N HIS A 62 1.72 -16.43 -7.29
CA HIS A 62 3.03 -16.67 -6.67
C HIS A 62 4.11 -15.81 -7.33
N SER A 63 4.16 -15.78 -8.65
CA SER A 63 5.13 -14.97 -9.39
C SER A 63 4.91 -13.48 -9.15
N GLN A 64 3.67 -13.03 -9.18
CA GLN A 64 3.34 -11.62 -8.97
C GLN A 64 3.73 -11.14 -7.57
N VAL A 65 3.43 -11.92 -6.54
CA VAL A 65 3.78 -11.55 -5.17
C VAL A 65 5.30 -11.61 -4.96
N HIS A 66 5.97 -12.57 -5.58
CA HIS A 66 7.43 -12.67 -5.54
C HIS A 66 8.07 -11.38 -6.11
N GLU A 67 7.60 -10.93 -7.26
CA GLU A 67 8.08 -9.68 -7.89
C GLU A 67 7.75 -8.46 -7.02
N LEU A 68 6.55 -8.44 -6.43
CA LEU A 68 6.13 -7.37 -5.55
C LEU A 68 7.06 -7.25 -4.34
N LEU A 69 7.42 -8.36 -3.72
CA LEU A 69 8.32 -8.37 -2.57
C LEU A 69 9.76 -8.02 -2.95
N ALA A 70 10.14 -8.17 -4.21
CA ALA A 70 11.43 -7.69 -4.69
C ALA A 70 11.46 -6.17 -4.86
N LEU A 71 10.31 -5.56 -5.14
CA LEU A 71 10.19 -4.11 -5.38
C LEU A 71 9.86 -3.33 -4.11
N PHE A 72 9.00 -3.86 -3.25
CA PHE A 72 8.50 -3.18 -2.05
C PHE A 72 9.12 -3.76 -0.79
N ALA A 73 9.37 -2.90 0.19
CA ALA A 73 9.65 -3.33 1.55
C ALA A 73 8.36 -3.80 2.22
N VAL A 74 8.46 -4.54 3.30
CA VAL A 74 7.31 -5.02 4.06
C VAL A 74 7.28 -4.34 5.42
N ALA A 75 6.17 -3.67 5.73
CA ALA A 75 5.93 -3.13 7.07
C ALA A 75 5.44 -4.28 7.96
N SER A 76 6.19 -4.58 9.01
CA SER A 76 5.91 -5.71 9.89
C SER A 76 4.64 -5.49 10.71
N VAL A 77 3.96 -6.58 11.00
CA VAL A 77 2.82 -6.60 11.91
C VAL A 77 3.14 -7.58 13.04
N ASP A 78 3.40 -7.03 14.21
CA ASP A 78 3.66 -7.80 15.43
C ASP A 78 2.53 -7.57 16.44
N ARG A 79 2.72 -8.11 17.64
CA ARG A 79 1.73 -7.96 18.70
C ARG A 79 1.42 -6.49 19.02
N ASP A 80 2.47 -5.65 19.12
CA ASP A 80 2.29 -4.24 19.47
C ASP A 80 1.49 -3.48 18.42
N VAL A 81 1.72 -3.77 17.14
CA VAL A 81 0.94 -3.17 16.04
C VAL A 81 -0.53 -3.56 16.18
N LEU A 82 -0.82 -4.83 16.44
CA LEU A 82 -2.20 -5.31 16.59
C LEU A 82 -2.88 -4.68 17.81
N ASP A 83 -2.19 -4.62 18.94
CA ASP A 83 -2.73 -4.03 20.16
C ASP A 83 -3.06 -2.54 19.96
N ARG A 84 -2.16 -1.78 19.34
CA ARG A 84 -2.40 -0.37 19.07
C ARG A 84 -3.53 -0.16 18.06
N ALA A 85 -3.64 -1.05 17.07
CA ALA A 85 -4.71 -0.97 16.08
C ALA A 85 -6.09 -1.11 16.73
N LEU A 86 -6.22 -1.95 17.76
CA LEU A 86 -7.48 -2.14 18.49
C LEU A 86 -7.95 -0.86 19.21
N ASP A 87 -7.01 0.04 19.56
CA ASP A 87 -7.32 1.27 20.26
C ASP A 87 -7.70 2.42 19.32
N LEU A 88 -7.57 2.23 18.00
CA LEU A 88 -7.91 3.25 17.03
C LEU A 88 -9.41 3.27 16.74
N ASP A 89 -9.94 4.48 16.51
CA ASP A 89 -11.33 4.67 16.08
C ASP A 89 -11.45 4.51 14.56
N PHE A 90 -11.21 3.29 14.08
CA PHE A 90 -11.36 2.91 12.68
C PHE A 90 -12.51 1.90 12.57
N THR A 91 -13.32 2.01 11.53
CA THR A 91 -14.42 1.07 11.29
C THR A 91 -13.92 -0.29 10.83
N ASP A 92 -12.77 -0.33 10.16
CA ASP A 92 -12.17 -1.55 9.62
C ASP A 92 -10.87 -1.85 10.35
N PHE A 93 -10.79 -3.04 10.97
CA PHE A 93 -9.60 -3.44 11.74
C PHE A 93 -8.37 -3.61 10.84
N GLU A 94 -8.56 -4.13 9.63
CA GLU A 94 -7.45 -4.30 8.68
C GLU A 94 -6.80 -2.95 8.34
N ASP A 95 -7.63 -1.92 8.15
CA ASP A 95 -7.14 -0.56 7.89
C ASP A 95 -6.42 0.03 9.12
N ALA A 96 -6.93 -0.26 10.32
CA ALA A 96 -6.27 0.15 11.55
C ALA A 96 -4.89 -0.51 11.70
N VAL A 97 -4.78 -1.80 11.37
CA VAL A 97 -3.51 -2.54 11.38
C VAL A 97 -2.53 -1.94 10.36
N LEU A 98 -3.00 -1.67 9.16
CA LEU A 98 -2.19 -1.06 8.12
C LEU A 98 -1.66 0.31 8.56
N HIS A 99 -2.52 1.12 9.16
CA HIS A 99 -2.15 2.44 9.70
C HIS A 99 -1.04 2.32 10.75
N GLU A 100 -1.19 1.40 11.71
CA GLU A 100 -0.19 1.23 12.76
C GLU A 100 1.10 0.60 12.24
N ALA A 101 1.03 -0.30 11.27
CA ALA A 101 2.21 -0.81 10.60
C ALA A 101 2.97 0.31 9.87
N ALA A 102 2.25 1.23 9.23
CA ALA A 102 2.85 2.39 8.58
C ALA A 102 3.58 3.28 9.60
N ARG A 103 2.94 3.58 10.73
CA ARG A 103 3.56 4.36 11.79
C ARG A 103 4.82 3.68 12.32
N ASN A 104 4.76 2.40 12.59
CA ASN A 104 5.87 1.63 13.12
C ASN A 104 7.04 1.57 12.14
N ALA A 105 6.77 1.53 10.85
CA ALA A 105 7.79 1.52 9.80
C ALA A 105 8.37 2.90 9.49
N GLY A 106 7.83 3.95 10.09
CA GLY A 106 8.27 5.32 9.81
C GLY A 106 7.82 5.85 8.46
N ALA A 107 6.69 5.36 7.96
CA ALA A 107 6.14 5.85 6.69
C ALA A 107 5.72 7.31 6.80
N ALA A 108 6.06 8.10 5.80
CA ALA A 108 5.65 9.50 5.71
C ALA A 108 4.20 9.65 5.27
N ALA A 109 3.65 8.64 4.58
CA ALA A 109 2.29 8.67 4.05
C ALA A 109 1.80 7.27 3.74
N ILE A 110 0.48 7.16 3.61
CA ILE A 110 -0.20 5.99 3.06
C ILE A 110 -0.87 6.43 1.76
N VAL A 111 -0.73 5.64 0.69
CA VAL A 111 -1.46 5.87 -0.55
C VAL A 111 -2.59 4.85 -0.69
N THR A 112 -3.81 5.35 -0.90
CA THR A 112 -5.01 4.54 -1.01
C THR A 112 -6.05 5.26 -1.86
N ARG A 113 -6.92 4.48 -2.53
CA ARG A 113 -8.10 5.05 -3.19
C ARG A 113 -9.28 5.23 -2.24
N ASP A 114 -9.20 4.66 -1.04
CA ASP A 114 -10.28 4.67 -0.05
C ASP A 114 -9.96 5.60 1.13
N GLY A 115 -9.60 6.85 0.83
CA GLY A 115 -9.23 7.84 1.84
C GLY A 115 -10.26 8.04 2.93
N VAL A 116 -11.53 7.84 2.62
CA VAL A 116 -12.64 7.94 3.57
C VAL A 116 -12.47 6.95 4.75
N ASP A 117 -11.95 5.76 4.49
CA ASP A 117 -11.72 4.74 5.51
C ASP A 117 -10.59 5.12 6.47
N PHE A 118 -9.81 6.12 6.10
CA PHE A 118 -8.69 6.64 6.88
C PHE A 118 -8.94 8.05 7.42
N ALA A 119 -10.20 8.43 7.60
CA ALA A 119 -10.57 9.79 8.06
C ALA A 119 -9.96 10.15 9.41
N ASN A 120 -9.74 9.15 10.28
CA ASN A 120 -9.15 9.36 11.62
C ASN A 120 -7.64 9.06 11.67
N ALA A 121 -6.99 8.97 10.51
CA ALA A 121 -5.56 8.65 10.44
C ALA A 121 -4.71 9.81 10.97
N SER A 122 -3.63 9.47 11.67
CA SER A 122 -2.59 10.41 12.06
C SER A 122 -1.44 10.46 11.04
N VAL A 123 -1.32 9.43 10.19
CA VAL A 123 -0.38 9.41 9.06
C VAL A 123 -1.04 10.12 7.88
N PRO A 124 -0.33 10.99 7.15
CA PRO A 124 -0.88 11.63 5.95
C PRO A 124 -1.39 10.60 4.93
N ILE A 125 -2.56 10.88 4.37
CA ILE A 125 -3.22 10.00 3.40
C ILE A 125 -3.25 10.70 2.05
N PHE A 126 -2.76 10.03 1.02
CA PHE A 126 -2.84 10.50 -0.37
C PHE A 126 -3.65 9.53 -1.20
N ASP A 127 -4.46 10.05 -2.13
CA ASP A 127 -4.87 9.22 -3.25
C ASP A 127 -3.72 9.12 -4.26
N PRO A 128 -3.78 8.20 -5.23
CA PRO A 128 -2.66 8.03 -6.18
C PRO A 128 -2.27 9.28 -6.94
N GLN A 129 -3.23 10.11 -7.37
CA GLN A 129 -2.95 11.36 -8.07
C GLN A 129 -2.25 12.37 -7.15
N GLU A 130 -2.74 12.50 -5.93
CA GLU A 130 -2.15 13.40 -4.94
C GLU A 130 -0.70 13.02 -4.64
N LEU A 131 -0.42 11.73 -4.50
CA LEU A 131 0.95 11.28 -4.26
C LEU A 131 1.85 11.59 -5.46
N LEU A 132 1.36 11.35 -6.67
CA LEU A 132 2.10 11.65 -7.89
C LEU A 132 2.48 13.13 -7.94
N ALA A 133 1.51 14.01 -7.65
CA ALA A 133 1.74 15.44 -7.61
C ALA A 133 2.73 15.85 -6.51
N ALA A 134 2.63 15.24 -5.32
CA ALA A 134 3.51 15.53 -4.20
C ALA A 134 4.96 15.16 -4.50
N VAL A 135 5.19 14.02 -5.15
CA VAL A 135 6.55 13.57 -5.54
C VAL A 135 7.12 14.50 -6.62
N ALA A 136 6.30 14.89 -7.60
CA ALA A 136 6.72 15.82 -8.65
C ALA A 136 7.14 17.17 -8.08
N ALA A 137 6.41 17.69 -7.08
CA ALA A 137 6.73 18.96 -6.43
C ALA A 137 8.07 18.93 -5.69
N VAL A 138 8.41 17.82 -5.07
CA VAL A 138 9.68 17.64 -4.34
C VAL A 138 10.86 17.52 -5.30
N SER A 139 10.63 17.04 -6.52
CA SER A 139 11.68 16.79 -7.51
C SER A 139 12.20 18.06 -8.18
N GLU A 140 11.53 19.15 -7.98
CA GLU A 140 11.94 20.46 -8.52
C GLU A 140 12.68 21.26 -7.45
#